data_bc8fa0066d4e754bf2e8519e51226fe2
#
_entry.id   bc8fa0066d4e754bf2e8519e51226fe2
#
_cell.length_a   1.000
_cell.length_b   1.000
_cell.length_c   1.000
_cell.angle_alpha   90.00
_cell.angle_beta   90.00
_cell.angle_gamma   90.00
#
_symmetry.space_group_name_H-M   'P 1'
#
loop_
_entity.id
_entity.type
_entity.pdbx_description
1 polymer ?
#
loop_
_entity_poly.entity_id
_entity_poly.type
_entity_poly.pdbx_seq_one_letter_code
_entity_poly.pdbx_strand_id
1 'polypeptide(L)'
;MNFKYAKYIKVYRYENYRKAVLANPWKDGAVLHTYIIPNDSTTDVSGADGTVIRKPSERAAIFSSVHCGLLSMLGELGRIGGVCDAQYMNLPDVQKLIKDGTIKDFGNGMNPNIEQIITSKTDLLMVSPFEGNTSYGKIEQIGIPIVECADYAEVSAIARAEWMRFYGILFGCERKADSLFAVVEKNYFTLKQKVAKTKTRPTILAGLMYQGVWYTPGGNSTNGQLFSDAGFEYPFKHQEEMSKPLSFEQVLSKSKDADVWVVYHDSPFSYRQMLGENAKYSQFKAFANKKVYNASTSELIYIEAPFRPDIMLKDLVSISNPDLVEKDYSPRYYKPISE
;
A
#
# COMPACT_ATOMS: atom_id res chain seq x y z
N MET A 1 -5.08 -10.80 19.46
CA MET A 1 -3.85 -10.39 18.70
C MET A 1 -3.66 -8.90 18.97
N ASN A 2 -2.47 -8.48 19.41
CA ASN A 2 -2.25 -7.06 19.68
C ASN A 2 -1.64 -6.39 18.44
N PHE A 3 -2.35 -5.42 17.86
CA PHE A 3 -1.85 -4.54 16.82
C PHE A 3 -1.12 -3.37 17.50
N LYS A 4 0.14 -3.16 17.15
CA LYS A 4 1.02 -2.19 17.80
C LYS A 4 1.00 -0.82 17.11
N TYR A 5 0.82 -0.81 15.81
CA TYR A 5 0.94 0.36 14.95
C TYR A 5 -0.37 0.73 14.27
N ALA A 6 -1.12 -0.26 13.77
CA ALA A 6 -2.38 -0.03 13.07
C ALA A 6 -3.44 0.58 14.00
N LYS A 7 -4.04 1.69 13.55
CA LYS A 7 -5.05 2.44 14.30
C LYS A 7 -6.46 1.99 13.97
N TYR A 8 -6.69 1.57 12.73
CA TYR A 8 -8.04 1.33 12.23
C TYR A 8 -8.47 -0.13 12.30
N ILE A 9 -7.67 -0.99 12.96
CA ILE A 9 -8.05 -2.39 13.19
C ILE A 9 -7.69 -2.83 14.62
N LYS A 10 -8.62 -3.57 15.24
CA LYS A 10 -8.39 -4.29 16.51
C LYS A 10 -8.92 -5.71 16.37
N VAL A 11 -8.16 -6.70 16.80
CA VAL A 11 -8.57 -8.11 16.79
C VAL A 11 -8.58 -8.65 18.20
N TYR A 12 -9.78 -8.99 18.69
CA TYR A 12 -10.01 -9.60 19.99
C TYR A 12 -10.06 -11.12 19.84
N ARG A 13 -9.53 -11.84 20.81
CA ARG A 13 -9.56 -13.30 20.83
C ARG A 13 -10.52 -13.74 21.92
N TYR A 14 -11.51 -14.51 21.52
CA TYR A 14 -12.46 -15.21 22.39
C TYR A 14 -12.14 -16.71 22.36
N GLU A 15 -12.80 -17.48 23.22
CA GLU A 15 -12.60 -18.94 23.29
C GLU A 15 -12.86 -19.64 21.95
N ASN A 16 -13.96 -19.30 21.29
CA ASN A 16 -14.47 -19.98 20.12
C ASN A 16 -14.31 -19.20 18.81
N TYR A 17 -13.96 -17.91 18.87
CA TYR A 17 -13.83 -17.05 17.68
C TYR A 17 -12.89 -15.89 17.91
N ARG A 18 -12.54 -15.20 16.84
CA ARG A 18 -11.92 -13.87 16.88
C ARG A 18 -12.92 -12.83 16.40
N LYS A 19 -12.88 -11.66 17.04
CA LYS A 19 -13.65 -10.49 16.62
C LYS A 19 -12.69 -9.43 16.11
N ALA A 20 -12.75 -9.13 14.80
CA ALA A 20 -12.03 -8.02 14.21
C ALA A 20 -12.97 -6.82 14.11
N VAL A 21 -12.56 -5.69 14.67
CA VAL A 21 -13.30 -4.42 14.63
C VAL A 21 -12.49 -3.42 13.84
N LEU A 22 -13.05 -2.95 12.74
CA LEU A 22 -12.47 -1.91 11.91
C LEU A 22 -13.06 -0.55 12.34
N ALA A 23 -12.19 0.37 12.75
CA ALA A 23 -12.60 1.74 13.00
C ALA A 23 -12.80 2.48 11.68
N ASN A 24 -13.73 3.42 11.65
CA ASN A 24 -13.99 4.24 10.46
C ASN A 24 -12.91 5.32 10.34
N PRO A 25 -12.08 5.32 9.27
CA PRO A 25 -10.99 6.30 9.12
C PRO A 25 -11.47 7.74 8.91
N TRP A 26 -12.72 7.91 8.46
CA TRP A 26 -13.31 9.21 8.09
C TRP A 26 -14.27 9.76 9.13
N LYS A 27 -14.64 8.95 10.13
CA LYS A 27 -15.58 9.35 11.18
C LYS A 27 -15.07 8.89 12.54
N ASP A 28 -14.51 9.81 13.28
CA ASP A 28 -13.90 9.53 14.58
C ASP A 28 -14.89 8.84 15.54
N GLY A 29 -14.40 7.85 16.26
CA GLY A 29 -15.18 7.04 17.19
C GLY A 29 -16.20 6.08 16.57
N ALA A 30 -16.39 6.10 15.24
CA ALA A 30 -17.30 5.20 14.56
C ALA A 30 -16.62 3.87 14.18
N VAL A 31 -17.40 2.78 14.14
CA VAL A 31 -17.00 1.50 13.60
C VAL A 31 -17.32 1.49 12.11
N LEU A 32 -16.34 1.09 11.28
CA LEU A 32 -16.56 0.82 9.87
C LEU A 32 -17.26 -0.53 9.70
N HIS A 33 -16.65 -1.59 10.25
CA HIS A 33 -17.20 -2.94 10.18
C HIS A 33 -16.74 -3.81 11.35
N THR A 34 -17.51 -4.86 11.64
CA THR A 34 -17.14 -5.90 12.61
C THR A 34 -17.20 -7.28 11.95
N TYR A 35 -16.14 -8.05 12.08
CA TYR A 35 -16.06 -9.43 11.57
C TYR A 35 -15.94 -10.41 12.71
N ILE A 36 -16.69 -11.50 12.60
CA ILE A 36 -16.63 -12.66 13.49
C ILE A 36 -15.99 -13.80 12.72
N ILE A 37 -14.88 -14.29 13.21
CA ILE A 37 -14.07 -15.31 12.55
C ILE A 37 -14.01 -16.53 13.47
N PRO A 38 -14.88 -17.54 13.30
CA PRO A 38 -14.91 -18.75 14.12
C PRO A 38 -13.56 -19.50 14.05
N ASN A 39 -13.21 -20.21 15.12
CA ASN A 39 -11.99 -21.01 15.15
C ASN A 39 -12.06 -22.20 14.19
N ASP A 40 -13.25 -22.73 13.99
CA ASP A 40 -13.54 -23.80 13.02
C ASP A 40 -14.91 -23.60 12.36
N SER A 41 -15.22 -24.43 11.36
CA SER A 41 -16.45 -24.32 10.56
C SER A 41 -17.73 -24.68 11.31
N THR A 42 -17.64 -25.42 12.41
CA THR A 42 -18.77 -25.92 13.20
C THR A 42 -19.09 -25.05 14.42
N THR A 43 -18.22 -24.13 14.77
CA THR A 43 -18.38 -23.23 15.91
C THR A 43 -19.67 -22.41 15.77
N ASP A 44 -20.55 -22.49 16.78
CA ASP A 44 -21.72 -21.62 16.88
C ASP A 44 -21.31 -20.21 17.30
N VAL A 45 -21.66 -19.23 16.48
CA VAL A 45 -21.44 -17.81 16.71
C VAL A 45 -22.71 -16.97 16.51
N SER A 46 -23.88 -17.63 16.62
CA SER A 46 -25.19 -16.99 16.39
C SER A 46 -25.46 -15.79 17.31
N GLY A 47 -24.83 -15.76 18.48
CA GLY A 47 -24.94 -14.64 19.43
C GLY A 47 -23.91 -13.53 19.23
N ALA A 48 -23.01 -13.63 18.26
CA ALA A 48 -21.99 -12.61 18.02
C ALA A 48 -22.45 -11.58 16.99
N ASP A 49 -22.28 -10.30 17.30
CA ASP A 49 -22.65 -9.19 16.43
C ASP A 49 -21.52 -8.90 15.43
N GLY A 50 -21.80 -9.06 14.13
CA GLY A 50 -20.87 -8.82 13.02
C GLY A 50 -21.04 -9.79 11.85
N THR A 51 -20.35 -9.49 10.75
CA THR A 51 -20.31 -10.37 9.58
C THR A 51 -19.45 -11.59 9.86
N VAL A 52 -20.05 -12.78 9.73
CA VAL A 52 -19.34 -14.04 9.96
C VAL A 52 -18.51 -14.41 8.73
N ILE A 53 -17.20 -14.58 8.93
CA ILE A 53 -16.27 -15.08 7.91
C ILE A 53 -15.80 -16.47 8.34
N ARG A 54 -16.31 -17.49 7.68
CA ARG A 54 -15.86 -18.88 7.87
C ARG A 54 -14.62 -19.11 7.02
N LYS A 55 -13.54 -19.45 7.66
CA LYS A 55 -12.21 -19.55 7.04
C LYS A 55 -11.60 -20.96 7.12
N PRO A 56 -10.49 -21.18 6.42
CA PRO A 56 -9.81 -20.20 5.55
C PRO A 56 -10.62 -19.92 4.28
N SER A 57 -10.50 -18.68 3.76
CA SER A 57 -10.99 -18.39 2.41
C SER A 57 -10.17 -19.18 1.40
N GLU A 58 -10.86 -19.83 0.45
CA GLU A 58 -10.24 -20.65 -0.57
C GLU A 58 -10.34 -20.05 -1.98
N ARG A 59 -11.30 -19.15 -2.18
CA ARG A 59 -11.58 -18.53 -3.48
C ARG A 59 -12.00 -17.06 -3.33
N ALA A 60 -11.06 -16.22 -2.90
CA ALA A 60 -11.32 -14.79 -2.73
C ALA A 60 -11.43 -14.05 -4.07
N ALA A 61 -12.33 -13.06 -4.14
CA ALA A 61 -12.33 -12.03 -5.17
C ALA A 61 -11.53 -10.80 -4.67
N ILE A 62 -10.54 -10.40 -5.44
CA ILE A 62 -9.61 -9.33 -5.06
C ILE A 62 -9.85 -8.10 -5.94
N PHE A 63 -10.14 -6.96 -5.31
CA PHE A 63 -10.44 -5.70 -5.98
C PHE A 63 -9.26 -4.73 -6.05
N SER A 64 -8.13 -5.08 -5.42
CA SER A 64 -6.93 -4.23 -5.43
C SER A 64 -5.66 -5.06 -5.61
N SER A 65 -4.77 -4.61 -6.50
CA SER A 65 -3.49 -5.25 -6.79
C SER A 65 -2.59 -5.41 -5.55
N VAL A 66 -2.72 -4.52 -4.56
CA VAL A 66 -2.01 -4.58 -3.27
C VAL A 66 -2.24 -5.91 -2.57
N HIS A 67 -3.48 -6.40 -2.55
CA HIS A 67 -3.82 -7.66 -1.87
C HIS A 67 -3.36 -8.89 -2.67
N CYS A 68 -3.31 -8.80 -4.02
CA CYS A 68 -2.63 -9.82 -4.83
C CYS A 68 -1.14 -9.89 -4.49
N GLY A 69 -0.49 -8.74 -4.33
CA GLY A 69 0.91 -8.65 -3.90
C GLY A 69 1.15 -9.30 -2.54
N LEU A 70 0.29 -9.02 -1.57
CA LEU A 70 0.37 -9.64 -0.24
C LEU A 70 0.19 -11.16 -0.31
N LEU A 71 -0.84 -11.65 -1.02
CA LEU A 71 -1.07 -13.09 -1.13
C LEU A 71 0.06 -13.80 -1.87
N SER A 72 0.70 -13.14 -2.83
CA SER A 72 1.93 -13.63 -3.46
C SER A 72 3.06 -13.79 -2.44
N MET A 73 3.32 -12.77 -1.62
CA MET A 73 4.37 -12.81 -0.58
C MET A 73 4.10 -13.86 0.49
N LEU A 74 2.83 -14.14 0.78
CA LEU A 74 2.42 -15.18 1.73
C LEU A 74 2.38 -16.59 1.10
N GLY A 75 2.55 -16.71 -0.24
CA GLY A 75 2.47 -17.98 -0.96
C GLY A 75 1.05 -18.52 -1.06
N GLU A 76 0.05 -17.63 -1.10
CA GLU A 76 -1.38 -17.94 -1.09
C GLU A 76 -2.10 -17.54 -2.40
N LEU A 77 -1.37 -17.38 -3.52
CA LEU A 77 -1.98 -17.03 -4.83
C LEU A 77 -3.05 -18.02 -5.28
N GLY A 78 -2.92 -19.29 -4.91
CA GLY A 78 -3.91 -20.32 -5.21
C GLY A 78 -5.30 -20.10 -4.57
N ARG A 79 -5.40 -19.17 -3.63
CA ARG A 79 -6.66 -18.80 -2.98
C ARG A 79 -7.38 -17.62 -3.65
N ILE A 80 -6.80 -17.07 -4.72
CA ILE A 80 -7.45 -16.05 -5.53
C ILE A 80 -8.36 -16.73 -6.54
N GLY A 81 -9.68 -16.61 -6.36
CA GLY A 81 -10.67 -17.11 -7.30
C GLY A 81 -10.85 -16.22 -8.52
N GLY A 82 -10.67 -14.90 -8.33
CA GLY A 82 -10.72 -13.92 -9.40
C GLY A 82 -10.33 -12.51 -8.93
N VAL A 83 -10.17 -11.62 -9.89
CA VAL A 83 -9.78 -10.22 -9.66
C VAL A 83 -10.70 -9.28 -10.43
N CYS A 84 -10.85 -8.05 -9.94
CA CYS A 84 -11.38 -6.95 -10.72
C CYS A 84 -10.23 -6.10 -11.28
N ASP A 85 -10.50 -5.38 -12.38
CA ASP A 85 -9.53 -4.48 -13.01
C ASP A 85 -8.18 -5.18 -13.31
N ALA A 86 -8.27 -6.36 -13.92
CA ALA A 86 -7.14 -7.28 -14.19
C ALA A 86 -5.94 -6.60 -14.88
N GLN A 87 -6.17 -5.52 -15.64
CA GLN A 87 -5.12 -4.73 -16.30
C GLN A 87 -4.16 -4.04 -15.32
N TYR A 88 -4.56 -3.86 -14.04
CA TYR A 88 -3.70 -3.26 -13.00
C TYR A 88 -3.02 -4.29 -12.11
N MET A 89 -3.27 -5.59 -12.32
CA MET A 89 -2.66 -6.69 -11.55
C MET A 89 -1.25 -7.02 -12.09
N ASN A 90 -0.32 -6.07 -12.06
CA ASN A 90 1.00 -6.12 -12.71
C ASN A 90 2.02 -7.03 -11.97
N LEU A 91 1.59 -8.23 -11.57
CA LEU A 91 2.45 -9.30 -11.07
C LEU A 91 2.53 -10.41 -12.12
N PRO A 92 3.74 -10.80 -12.60
CA PRO A 92 3.88 -11.81 -13.65
C PRO A 92 3.13 -13.12 -13.38
N ASP A 93 3.21 -13.62 -12.12
CA ASP A 93 2.53 -14.87 -11.75
C ASP A 93 1.01 -14.70 -11.75
N VAL A 94 0.48 -13.56 -11.28
CA VAL A 94 -0.96 -13.27 -11.31
C VAL A 94 -1.44 -13.13 -12.75
N GLN A 95 -0.72 -12.41 -13.60
CA GLN A 95 -1.06 -12.26 -15.02
C GLN A 95 -1.05 -13.59 -15.77
N LYS A 96 -0.10 -14.48 -15.44
CA LYS A 96 -0.08 -15.84 -15.98
C LYS A 96 -1.32 -16.63 -15.57
N LEU A 97 -1.70 -16.58 -14.27
CA LEU A 97 -2.87 -17.28 -13.76
C LEU A 97 -4.20 -16.69 -14.30
N ILE A 98 -4.25 -15.39 -14.60
CA ILE A 98 -5.40 -14.78 -15.30
C ILE A 98 -5.46 -15.28 -16.74
N LYS A 99 -4.33 -15.29 -17.44
CA LYS A 99 -4.25 -15.71 -18.85
C LYS A 99 -4.63 -17.16 -19.05
N ASP A 100 -4.25 -18.06 -18.13
CA ASP A 100 -4.61 -19.49 -18.21
C ASP A 100 -6.02 -19.79 -17.63
N GLY A 101 -6.69 -18.76 -17.11
CA GLY A 101 -8.06 -18.86 -16.58
C GLY A 101 -8.18 -19.46 -15.19
N THR A 102 -7.09 -19.69 -14.47
CA THR A 102 -7.07 -20.11 -13.07
C THR A 102 -7.66 -19.02 -12.16
N ILE A 103 -7.19 -17.78 -12.34
CA ILE A 103 -7.79 -16.58 -11.75
C ILE A 103 -8.73 -15.97 -12.78
N LYS A 104 -10.00 -15.76 -12.40
CA LYS A 104 -11.00 -15.16 -13.28
C LYS A 104 -10.89 -13.65 -13.31
N ASP A 105 -11.17 -13.04 -14.46
CA ASP A 105 -11.33 -11.60 -14.58
C ASP A 105 -12.81 -11.24 -14.38
N PHE A 106 -13.13 -10.61 -13.26
CA PHE A 106 -14.50 -10.19 -12.92
C PHE A 106 -14.88 -8.82 -13.52
N GLY A 107 -14.02 -8.25 -14.35
CA GLY A 107 -14.24 -6.98 -15.03
C GLY A 107 -13.95 -5.78 -14.13
N ASN A 108 -14.68 -4.68 -14.34
CA ASN A 108 -14.46 -3.43 -13.62
C ASN A 108 -14.91 -3.50 -12.16
N GLY A 109 -14.06 -3.06 -11.23
CA GLY A 109 -14.32 -3.13 -9.79
C GLY A 109 -15.53 -2.31 -9.31
N MET A 110 -15.93 -1.27 -10.03
CA MET A 110 -17.14 -0.48 -9.70
C MET A 110 -18.43 -1.14 -10.19
N ASN A 111 -18.34 -2.05 -11.16
CA ASN A 111 -19.47 -2.81 -11.69
C ASN A 111 -19.01 -4.23 -12.10
N PRO A 112 -18.67 -5.09 -11.13
CA PRO A 112 -18.13 -6.41 -11.41
C PRO A 112 -19.18 -7.37 -11.97
N ASN A 113 -18.72 -8.41 -12.65
CA ASN A 113 -19.57 -9.49 -13.17
C ASN A 113 -20.03 -10.39 -12.02
N ILE A 114 -21.19 -10.09 -11.48
CA ILE A 114 -21.82 -10.81 -10.34
C ILE A 114 -22.03 -12.30 -10.64
N GLU A 115 -22.51 -12.62 -11.83
CA GLU A 115 -22.75 -14.01 -12.24
C GLU A 115 -21.45 -14.81 -12.23
N GLN A 116 -20.39 -14.23 -12.73
CA GLN A 116 -19.08 -14.86 -12.75
C GLN A 116 -18.50 -15.01 -11.34
N ILE A 117 -18.68 -14.04 -10.45
CA ILE A 117 -18.30 -14.15 -9.03
C ILE A 117 -18.98 -15.35 -8.38
N ILE A 118 -20.32 -15.50 -8.57
CA ILE A 118 -21.10 -16.59 -7.99
C ILE A 118 -20.67 -17.94 -8.59
N THR A 119 -20.58 -18.03 -9.92
CA THR A 119 -20.26 -19.30 -10.61
C THR A 119 -18.81 -19.75 -10.35
N SER A 120 -17.92 -18.82 -10.01
CA SER A 120 -16.55 -19.10 -9.57
C SER A 120 -16.47 -19.64 -8.15
N LYS A 121 -17.60 -19.80 -7.44
CA LYS A 121 -17.66 -20.24 -6.04
C LYS A 121 -16.82 -19.35 -5.12
N THR A 122 -16.86 -18.04 -5.37
CA THR A 122 -16.19 -17.06 -4.51
C THR A 122 -16.76 -17.12 -3.09
N ASP A 123 -15.89 -17.13 -2.09
CA ASP A 123 -16.25 -17.25 -0.67
C ASP A 123 -15.91 -16.00 0.16
N LEU A 124 -15.21 -15.04 -0.43
CA LEU A 124 -14.82 -13.78 0.20
C LEU A 124 -14.62 -12.68 -0.85
N LEU A 125 -15.09 -11.46 -0.56
CA LEU A 125 -14.84 -10.28 -1.39
C LEU A 125 -13.93 -9.32 -0.62
N MET A 126 -12.77 -8.96 -1.18
CA MET A 126 -11.84 -8.00 -0.60
C MET A 126 -11.94 -6.68 -1.36
N VAL A 127 -12.60 -5.69 -0.78
CA VAL A 127 -12.85 -4.40 -1.40
C VAL A 127 -12.18 -3.27 -0.62
N SER A 128 -11.80 -2.18 -1.30
CA SER A 128 -11.28 -0.99 -0.64
C SER A 128 -12.44 -0.02 -0.41
N PRO A 129 -12.82 0.26 0.85
CA PRO A 129 -13.84 1.26 1.16
C PRO A 129 -13.30 2.68 0.84
N PHE A 130 -14.18 3.67 0.69
CA PHE A 130 -13.80 5.07 0.53
C PHE A 130 -14.77 5.97 1.29
N GLU A 131 -14.37 7.21 1.53
CA GLU A 131 -15.17 8.17 2.26
C GLU A 131 -16.55 8.37 1.59
N GLY A 132 -17.60 8.29 2.39
CA GLY A 132 -18.97 8.41 1.90
C GLY A 132 -19.53 7.14 1.24
N ASN A 133 -18.77 6.05 1.12
CA ASN A 133 -19.32 4.80 0.66
C ASN A 133 -20.24 4.20 1.72
N THR A 134 -21.52 4.08 1.40
CA THR A 134 -22.55 3.52 2.28
C THR A 134 -23.10 2.18 1.75
N SER A 135 -22.70 1.75 0.54
CA SER A 135 -23.18 0.52 -0.10
C SER A 135 -22.24 0.09 -1.22
N TYR A 136 -22.09 -1.22 -1.35
CA TYR A 136 -21.42 -1.88 -2.47
C TYR A 136 -22.41 -2.37 -3.55
N GLY A 137 -23.67 -1.88 -3.49
CA GLY A 137 -24.67 -2.16 -4.49
C GLY A 137 -25.04 -3.65 -4.56
N LYS A 138 -25.07 -4.18 -5.78
CA LYS A 138 -25.54 -5.55 -6.01
C LYS A 138 -24.68 -6.64 -5.37
N ILE A 139 -23.38 -6.38 -5.12
CA ILE A 139 -22.50 -7.39 -4.52
C ILE A 139 -22.82 -7.67 -3.04
N GLU A 140 -23.54 -6.78 -2.35
CA GLU A 140 -24.04 -7.04 -1.00
C GLU A 140 -25.16 -8.09 -0.97
N GLN A 141 -25.91 -8.18 -2.07
CA GLN A 141 -27.11 -9.01 -2.16
C GLN A 141 -26.79 -10.49 -2.45
N ILE A 142 -25.55 -10.81 -2.81
CA ILE A 142 -25.17 -12.19 -3.16
C ILE A 142 -24.81 -13.07 -1.95
N GLY A 143 -24.79 -12.48 -0.75
CA GLY A 143 -24.56 -13.22 0.50
C GLY A 143 -23.13 -13.70 0.73
N ILE A 144 -22.16 -13.24 -0.07
CA ILE A 144 -20.73 -13.50 0.14
C ILE A 144 -20.18 -12.42 1.08
N PRO A 145 -19.43 -12.78 2.15
CA PRO A 145 -18.83 -11.81 3.05
C PRO A 145 -17.94 -10.80 2.33
N ILE A 146 -18.12 -9.52 2.63
CA ILE A 146 -17.29 -8.41 2.12
C ILE A 146 -16.31 -8.01 3.23
N VAL A 147 -15.03 -8.04 2.92
CA VAL A 147 -13.96 -7.48 3.77
C VAL A 147 -13.56 -6.11 3.26
N GLU A 148 -13.78 -5.11 4.09
CA GLU A 148 -13.40 -3.73 3.85
C GLU A 148 -11.91 -3.52 4.17
N CYS A 149 -11.09 -3.46 3.13
CA CYS A 149 -9.65 -3.36 3.23
C CYS A 149 -9.23 -1.89 3.40
N ALA A 150 -9.39 -1.36 4.62
CA ALA A 150 -9.09 0.03 4.95
C ALA A 150 -7.60 0.28 5.32
N ASP A 151 -6.71 -0.67 5.04
CA ASP A 151 -5.27 -0.58 5.32
C ASP A 151 -4.61 0.66 4.71
N TYR A 152 -5.08 1.11 3.57
CA TYR A 152 -4.54 2.28 2.89
C TYR A 152 -4.81 3.60 3.62
N ALA A 153 -5.78 3.63 4.52
CA ALA A 153 -6.10 4.81 5.33
C ALA A 153 -5.15 4.99 6.54
N GLU A 154 -4.30 3.99 6.83
CA GLU A 154 -3.28 4.13 7.86
C GLU A 154 -2.27 5.23 7.50
N VAL A 155 -1.96 6.07 8.47
CA VAL A 155 -1.06 7.22 8.28
C VAL A 155 0.43 6.87 8.38
N SER A 156 0.77 5.63 8.67
CA SER A 156 2.14 5.13 8.82
C SER A 156 2.33 3.89 7.96
N ALA A 157 3.44 3.85 7.22
CA ALA A 157 3.77 2.71 6.38
C ALA A 157 3.86 1.39 7.15
N ILE A 158 4.39 1.43 8.39
CA ILE A 158 4.48 0.24 9.24
C ILE A 158 3.10 -0.17 9.79
N ALA A 159 2.22 0.79 10.07
CA ALA A 159 0.85 0.52 10.49
C ALA A 159 0.05 -0.15 9.36
N ARG A 160 0.20 0.33 8.12
CA ARG A 160 -0.40 -0.31 6.96
C ARG A 160 0.11 -1.75 6.77
N ALA A 161 1.41 -1.96 6.87
CA ALA A 161 1.99 -3.29 6.74
C ALA A 161 1.49 -4.26 7.82
N GLU A 162 1.18 -3.79 9.03
CA GLU A 162 0.69 -4.64 10.11
C GLU A 162 -0.65 -5.31 9.79
N TRP A 163 -1.45 -4.76 8.86
CA TRP A 163 -2.71 -5.37 8.41
C TRP A 163 -2.51 -6.74 7.76
N MET A 164 -1.30 -7.06 7.27
CA MET A 164 -1.01 -8.41 6.74
C MET A 164 -1.34 -9.51 7.76
N ARG A 165 -1.26 -9.21 9.06
CA ARG A 165 -1.58 -10.15 10.14
C ARG A 165 -3.08 -10.47 10.19
N PHE A 166 -3.94 -9.48 9.90
CA PHE A 166 -5.39 -9.70 9.77
C PHE A 166 -5.70 -10.52 8.52
N TYR A 167 -5.11 -10.17 7.39
CA TYR A 167 -5.28 -10.95 6.16
C TYR A 167 -4.76 -12.39 6.33
N GLY A 168 -3.67 -12.59 7.07
CA GLY A 168 -3.20 -13.93 7.44
C GLY A 168 -4.24 -14.76 8.18
N ILE A 169 -5.08 -14.12 9.02
CA ILE A 169 -6.21 -14.81 9.68
C ILE A 169 -7.24 -15.26 8.64
N LEU A 170 -7.62 -14.41 7.70
CA LEU A 170 -8.64 -14.72 6.69
C LEU A 170 -8.26 -15.89 5.79
N PHE A 171 -6.97 -16.03 5.48
CA PHE A 171 -6.44 -17.07 4.60
C PHE A 171 -5.81 -18.25 5.33
N GLY A 172 -5.90 -18.30 6.68
CA GLY A 172 -5.35 -19.41 7.48
C GLY A 172 -3.82 -19.52 7.46
N CYS A 173 -3.13 -18.44 7.09
CA CYS A 173 -1.66 -18.38 7.02
C CYS A 173 -1.04 -17.43 8.06
N GLU A 174 -1.64 -17.34 9.24
CA GLU A 174 -1.29 -16.42 10.33
C GLU A 174 0.19 -16.45 10.70
N ARG A 175 0.77 -17.67 10.83
CA ARG A 175 2.20 -17.80 11.16
C ARG A 175 3.11 -17.19 10.10
N LYS A 176 2.76 -17.34 8.81
CA LYS A 176 3.52 -16.74 7.71
C LYS A 176 3.42 -15.21 7.76
N ALA A 177 2.19 -14.69 7.96
CA ALA A 177 1.94 -13.26 8.06
C ALA A 177 2.65 -12.62 9.27
N ASP A 178 2.56 -13.25 10.45
CA ASP A 178 3.26 -12.80 11.65
C ASP A 178 4.79 -12.82 11.46
N SER A 179 5.34 -13.87 10.83
CA SER A 179 6.77 -13.98 10.54
C SER A 179 7.23 -12.92 9.55
N LEU A 180 6.46 -12.69 8.48
CA LEU A 180 6.76 -11.65 7.49
C LEU A 180 6.73 -10.27 8.13
N PHE A 181 5.69 -9.96 8.92
CA PHE A 181 5.58 -8.69 9.61
C PHE A 181 6.74 -8.47 10.59
N ALA A 182 7.14 -9.49 11.36
CA ALA A 182 8.27 -9.39 12.28
C ALA A 182 9.59 -9.06 11.56
N VAL A 183 9.81 -9.61 10.37
CA VAL A 183 10.96 -9.27 9.51
C VAL A 183 10.88 -7.82 9.04
N VAL A 184 9.72 -7.39 8.52
CA VAL A 184 9.47 -6.03 8.06
C VAL A 184 9.70 -5.02 9.21
N GLU A 185 9.09 -5.26 10.37
CA GLU A 185 9.23 -4.42 11.56
C GLU A 185 10.70 -4.29 11.98
N LYS A 186 11.39 -5.42 12.13
CA LYS A 186 12.81 -5.44 12.53
C LYS A 186 13.69 -4.67 11.55
N ASN A 187 13.55 -4.92 10.27
CA ASN A 187 14.37 -4.28 9.23
C ASN A 187 14.12 -2.77 9.22
N TYR A 188 12.86 -2.37 9.22
CA TYR A 188 12.46 -0.96 9.22
C TYR A 188 13.07 -0.19 10.39
N PHE A 189 12.84 -0.64 11.62
CA PHE A 189 13.32 0.07 12.81
C PHE A 189 14.82 -0.02 12.99
N THR A 190 15.46 -1.12 12.60
CA THR A 190 16.93 -1.22 12.62
C THR A 190 17.55 -0.17 11.70
N LEU A 191 17.03 -0.03 10.48
CA LEU A 191 17.55 0.95 9.54
C LEU A 191 17.24 2.39 9.96
N LYS A 192 16.02 2.67 10.41
CA LYS A 192 15.65 3.98 10.98
C LYS A 192 16.55 4.39 12.13
N GLN A 193 16.91 3.48 13.04
CA GLN A 193 17.83 3.74 14.14
C GLN A 193 19.27 4.04 13.67
N LYS A 194 19.74 3.39 12.59
CA LYS A 194 21.04 3.69 11.98
C LYS A 194 21.03 5.11 11.38
N VAL A 195 19.98 5.43 10.62
CA VAL A 195 19.80 6.77 10.02
C VAL A 195 19.73 7.87 11.06
N ALA A 196 19.09 7.63 12.21
CA ALA A 196 18.99 8.62 13.30
C ALA A 196 20.36 9.05 13.84
N LYS A 197 21.39 8.22 13.70
CA LYS A 197 22.77 8.50 14.17
C LYS A 197 23.62 9.25 13.15
N THR A 198 23.16 9.39 11.90
CA THR A 198 23.90 10.12 10.87
C THR A 198 23.70 11.63 10.99
N LYS A 199 24.67 12.39 10.54
CA LYS A 199 24.58 13.86 10.44
C LYS A 199 24.12 14.32 9.06
N THR A 200 24.24 13.48 8.04
CA THR A 200 23.86 13.79 6.66
C THR A 200 22.35 13.82 6.53
N ARG A 201 21.82 14.93 6.01
CA ARG A 201 20.40 15.18 5.79
C ARG A 201 20.22 15.88 4.44
N PRO A 202 20.31 15.14 3.31
CA PRO A 202 20.05 15.76 2.01
C PRO A 202 18.58 16.21 1.91
N THR A 203 18.36 17.27 1.17
CA THR A 203 17.01 17.79 0.91
C THR A 203 16.33 17.00 -0.20
N ILE A 204 15.01 16.72 -0.03
CA ILE A 204 14.23 15.96 -1.01
C ILE A 204 13.05 16.76 -1.54
N LEU A 205 12.89 16.73 -2.88
CA LEU A 205 11.68 17.14 -3.58
C LEU A 205 10.89 15.88 -3.97
N ALA A 206 9.55 15.95 -3.89
CA ALA A 206 8.66 14.83 -4.26
C ALA A 206 7.55 15.27 -5.21
N GLY A 207 7.19 14.36 -6.12
CA GLY A 207 6.08 14.50 -7.07
C GLY A 207 6.42 15.27 -8.34
N LEU A 208 5.41 15.46 -9.17
CA LEU A 208 5.41 16.18 -10.44
C LEU A 208 4.16 17.05 -10.53
N MET A 209 4.14 18.00 -11.46
CA MET A 209 2.91 18.71 -11.79
C MET A 209 1.93 17.78 -12.51
N TYR A 210 0.68 17.84 -12.11
CA TYR A 210 -0.43 17.19 -12.80
C TYR A 210 -1.52 18.23 -13.09
N GLN A 211 -1.87 18.43 -14.35
CA GLN A 211 -2.86 19.41 -14.79
C GLN A 211 -2.63 20.82 -14.24
N GLY A 212 -1.39 21.28 -14.22
CA GLY A 212 -1.02 22.62 -13.75
C GLY A 212 -0.88 22.77 -12.22
N VAL A 213 -1.07 21.70 -11.46
CA VAL A 213 -0.99 21.69 -9.99
C VAL A 213 0.07 20.71 -9.53
N TRP A 214 0.82 21.07 -8.50
CA TRP A 214 1.79 20.18 -7.85
C TRP A 214 1.24 19.67 -6.52
N TYR A 215 1.05 18.38 -6.41
CA TYR A 215 0.63 17.74 -5.17
C TYR A 215 1.85 17.24 -4.41
N THR A 216 2.21 17.91 -3.32
CA THR A 216 3.30 17.46 -2.44
C THR A 216 2.72 16.65 -1.29
N PRO A 217 3.31 15.48 -0.93
CA PRO A 217 2.92 14.77 0.27
C PRO A 217 3.01 15.66 1.51
N GLY A 218 2.05 15.59 2.42
CA GLY A 218 2.16 16.25 3.73
C GLY A 218 3.25 15.63 4.59
N GLY A 219 3.81 16.38 5.53
CA GLY A 219 4.86 15.89 6.43
C GLY A 219 4.43 14.71 7.31
N ASN A 220 3.15 14.67 7.68
CA ASN A 220 2.55 13.60 8.48
C ASN A 220 1.95 12.46 7.64
N SER A 221 2.00 12.55 6.30
CA SER A 221 1.59 11.46 5.42
C SER A 221 2.60 10.30 5.49
N THR A 222 2.19 9.15 5.01
CA THR A 222 3.07 7.96 4.90
C THR A 222 4.39 8.27 4.18
N ASN A 223 4.33 9.01 3.06
CA ASN A 223 5.54 9.39 2.31
C ASN A 223 6.39 10.42 3.06
N GLY A 224 5.76 11.45 3.67
CA GLY A 224 6.48 12.44 4.47
C GLY A 224 7.22 11.82 5.64
N GLN A 225 6.59 10.86 6.32
CA GLN A 225 7.22 10.10 7.40
C GLN A 225 8.37 9.22 6.88
N LEU A 226 8.19 8.54 5.75
CA LEU A 226 9.26 7.75 5.12
C LEU A 226 10.47 8.60 4.73
N PHE A 227 10.28 9.79 4.19
CA PHE A 227 11.38 10.71 3.87
C PHE A 227 12.13 11.11 5.14
N SER A 228 11.41 11.45 6.21
CA SER A 228 12.02 11.77 7.52
C SER A 228 12.78 10.57 8.09
N ASP A 229 12.19 9.38 8.06
CA ASP A 229 12.78 8.14 8.57
C ASP A 229 14.01 7.71 7.77
N ALA A 230 14.04 8.03 6.47
CA ALA A 230 15.19 7.85 5.58
C ALA A 230 16.27 8.94 5.75
N GLY A 231 16.06 9.92 6.62
CA GLY A 231 17.04 10.97 6.90
C GLY A 231 17.06 12.13 5.93
N PHE A 232 16.02 12.31 5.15
CA PHE A 232 15.89 13.49 4.31
C PHE A 232 15.39 14.70 5.10
N GLU A 233 15.85 15.89 4.70
CA GLU A 233 15.20 17.16 5.03
C GLU A 233 14.12 17.42 3.99
N TYR A 234 12.84 17.37 4.43
CA TYR A 234 11.70 17.55 3.55
C TYR A 234 11.09 18.95 3.73
N PRO A 235 11.11 19.82 2.72
CA PRO A 235 10.67 21.22 2.85
C PRO A 235 9.19 21.41 3.23
N PHE A 236 8.37 20.38 3.02
CA PHE A 236 6.92 20.40 3.29
C PHE A 236 6.53 19.60 4.55
N LYS A 237 7.50 19.29 5.43
CA LYS A 237 7.31 18.47 6.65
C LYS A 237 6.29 19.03 7.67
N HIS A 238 5.98 20.32 7.61
CA HIS A 238 5.01 20.97 8.52
C HIS A 238 3.59 21.02 7.95
N GLN A 239 3.36 20.48 6.74
CA GLN A 239 2.03 20.35 6.18
C GLN A 239 1.30 19.16 6.82
N GLU A 240 -0.04 19.26 6.88
CA GLU A 240 -0.91 18.22 7.41
C GLU A 240 -0.77 16.88 6.65
N GLU A 241 -1.53 15.87 7.03
CA GLU A 241 -1.46 14.51 6.45
C GLU A 241 -1.75 14.48 4.95
N MET A 242 -2.64 15.36 4.47
CA MET A 242 -3.05 15.40 3.07
C MET A 242 -2.09 16.18 2.18
N SER A 243 -1.98 15.76 0.92
CA SER A 243 -1.30 16.53 -0.10
C SER A 243 -2.04 17.84 -0.37
N LYS A 244 -1.30 18.97 -0.39
CA LYS A 244 -1.88 20.28 -0.74
C LYS A 244 -1.54 20.64 -2.19
N PRO A 245 -2.48 21.23 -2.93
CA PRO A 245 -2.21 21.76 -4.25
C PRO A 245 -1.31 22.99 -4.14
N LEU A 246 -0.19 23.00 -4.84
CA LEU A 246 0.77 24.09 -4.90
C LEU A 246 1.01 24.52 -6.34
N SER A 247 1.36 25.79 -6.56
CA SER A 247 1.84 26.24 -7.87
C SER A 247 3.29 25.81 -8.07
N PHE A 248 3.74 25.82 -9.32
CA PHE A 248 5.14 25.58 -9.65
C PHE A 248 6.08 26.53 -8.91
N GLU A 249 5.74 27.80 -8.86
CA GLU A 249 6.54 28.86 -8.22
C GLU A 249 6.66 28.65 -6.71
N GLN A 250 5.59 28.19 -6.05
CA GLN A 250 5.61 27.86 -4.61
C GLN A 250 6.54 26.68 -4.32
N VAL A 251 6.52 25.65 -5.18
CA VAL A 251 7.42 24.49 -5.05
C VAL A 251 8.86 24.90 -5.36
N LEU A 252 9.08 25.65 -6.44
CA LEU A 252 10.40 26.12 -6.83
C LEU A 252 11.04 26.98 -5.72
N SER A 253 10.30 27.89 -5.13
CA SER A 253 10.82 28.76 -4.07
C SER A 253 11.31 27.99 -2.83
N LYS A 254 10.73 26.82 -2.55
CA LYS A 254 11.08 26.00 -1.38
C LYS A 254 12.07 24.88 -1.68
N SER A 255 12.14 24.43 -2.93
CA SER A 255 12.84 23.18 -3.28
C SER A 255 13.78 23.31 -4.47
N LYS A 256 14.07 24.55 -4.95
CA LYS A 256 14.99 24.79 -6.08
C LYS A 256 16.33 24.08 -5.87
N ASP A 257 16.85 24.15 -4.66
CA ASP A 257 18.15 23.63 -4.27
C ASP A 257 18.09 22.22 -3.66
N ALA A 258 16.97 21.52 -3.81
CA ALA A 258 16.85 20.15 -3.33
C ALA A 258 17.95 19.25 -3.94
N ASP A 259 18.54 18.41 -3.10
CA ASP A 259 19.63 17.51 -3.49
C ASP A 259 19.13 16.32 -4.31
N VAL A 260 17.91 15.87 -4.01
CA VAL A 260 17.27 14.69 -4.58
C VAL A 260 15.85 15.02 -4.97
N TRP A 261 15.38 14.40 -6.04
CA TRP A 261 14.00 14.48 -6.48
C TRP A 261 13.43 13.09 -6.71
N VAL A 262 12.33 12.72 -6.02
CA VAL A 262 11.58 11.49 -6.25
C VAL A 262 10.29 11.79 -6.99
N VAL A 263 10.01 11.00 -8.02
CA VAL A 263 8.81 11.13 -8.85
C VAL A 263 8.05 9.81 -8.88
N TYR A 264 6.77 9.90 -9.26
CA TYR A 264 5.87 8.76 -9.42
C TYR A 264 5.27 8.83 -10.82
N HIS A 265 5.85 8.07 -11.73
CA HIS A 265 5.45 8.05 -13.13
C HIS A 265 5.56 6.64 -13.70
N ASP A 266 4.84 6.35 -14.77
CA ASP A 266 4.95 5.07 -15.45
C ASP A 266 6.34 4.87 -16.05
N SER A 267 6.81 3.63 -16.08
CA SER A 267 8.08 3.28 -16.70
C SER A 267 7.88 2.91 -18.19
N PRO A 268 8.85 3.21 -19.07
CA PRO A 268 10.10 3.93 -18.80
C PRO A 268 9.88 5.45 -18.67
N PHE A 269 10.67 6.10 -17.79
CA PHE A 269 10.66 7.55 -17.61
C PHE A 269 12.09 8.12 -17.68
N SER A 270 12.26 9.28 -18.32
CA SER A 270 13.56 9.85 -18.63
C SER A 270 13.61 11.37 -18.43
N TYR A 271 14.83 11.94 -18.36
CA TYR A 271 15.04 13.38 -18.30
C TYR A 271 14.45 14.10 -19.51
N ARG A 272 14.51 13.48 -20.68
CA ARG A 272 13.90 14.03 -21.91
C ARG A 272 12.39 14.13 -21.79
N GLN A 273 11.74 13.09 -21.26
CA GLN A 273 10.28 13.09 -21.06
C GLN A 273 9.89 14.13 -20.02
N MET A 274 10.62 14.24 -18.91
CA MET A 274 10.40 15.30 -17.90
C MET A 274 10.42 16.69 -18.52
N LEU A 275 11.41 16.99 -19.39
CA LEU A 275 11.48 18.28 -20.08
C LEU A 275 10.36 18.47 -21.09
N GLY A 276 9.90 17.39 -21.72
CA GLY A 276 8.74 17.41 -22.60
C GLY A 276 7.44 17.77 -21.87
N GLU A 277 7.28 17.29 -20.64
CA GLU A 277 6.13 17.63 -19.81
C GLU A 277 6.20 19.08 -19.28
N ASN A 278 7.38 19.51 -18.82
CA ASN A 278 7.59 20.87 -18.35
C ASN A 278 9.07 21.28 -18.42
N ALA A 279 9.40 22.17 -19.37
CA ALA A 279 10.76 22.67 -19.54
C ALA A 279 11.33 23.38 -18.30
N LYS A 280 10.47 23.94 -17.42
CA LYS A 280 10.87 24.60 -16.19
C LYS A 280 11.48 23.64 -15.15
N TYR A 281 11.35 22.30 -15.31
CA TYR A 281 11.96 21.32 -14.40
C TYR A 281 13.50 21.42 -14.39
N SER A 282 14.11 21.91 -15.48
CA SER A 282 15.54 22.20 -15.53
C SER A 282 16.05 23.23 -14.49
N GLN A 283 15.16 23.98 -13.85
CA GLN A 283 15.51 24.95 -12.81
C GLN A 283 15.85 24.32 -11.45
N PHE A 284 15.52 23.03 -11.25
CA PHE A 284 15.81 22.34 -10.00
C PHE A 284 17.21 21.74 -10.01
N LYS A 285 17.96 21.94 -8.92
CA LYS A 285 19.31 21.40 -8.70
C LYS A 285 19.36 19.87 -8.89
N ALA A 286 18.39 19.15 -8.34
CA ALA A 286 18.32 17.69 -8.46
C ALA A 286 18.23 17.23 -9.92
N PHE A 287 17.48 17.96 -10.76
CA PHE A 287 17.41 17.70 -12.20
C PHE A 287 18.77 17.93 -12.89
N ALA A 288 19.39 19.10 -12.64
CA ALA A 288 20.69 19.45 -13.22
C ALA A 288 21.80 18.45 -12.83
N ASN A 289 21.76 17.95 -11.61
CA ASN A 289 22.75 17.00 -11.08
C ASN A 289 22.41 15.52 -11.36
N LYS A 290 21.40 15.23 -12.16
CA LYS A 290 20.96 13.85 -12.47
C LYS A 290 20.62 13.01 -11.22
N LYS A 291 19.98 13.64 -10.23
CA LYS A 291 19.56 13.03 -8.97
C LYS A 291 18.02 12.91 -8.89
N VAL A 292 17.41 12.46 -9.99
CA VAL A 292 15.98 12.18 -10.07
C VAL A 292 15.77 10.67 -10.05
N TYR A 293 14.84 10.22 -9.20
CA TYR A 293 14.50 8.80 -9.01
C TYR A 293 13.01 8.60 -9.22
N ASN A 294 12.64 7.60 -10.00
CA ASN A 294 11.26 7.23 -10.26
C ASN A 294 10.85 6.00 -9.44
N ALA A 295 9.75 6.11 -8.70
CA ALA A 295 9.03 4.95 -8.19
C ALA A 295 7.89 4.65 -9.18
N SER A 296 8.13 3.69 -10.07
CA SER A 296 7.25 3.43 -11.21
C SER A 296 5.84 3.01 -10.78
N THR A 297 4.84 3.76 -11.22
CA THR A 297 3.41 3.50 -10.96
C THR A 297 2.89 2.27 -11.70
N SER A 298 3.56 1.85 -12.78
CA SER A 298 3.25 0.63 -13.53
C SER A 298 3.98 -0.62 -13.00
N GLU A 299 4.82 -0.49 -11.97
CA GLU A 299 5.58 -1.58 -11.36
C GLU A 299 5.10 -1.89 -9.92
N LEU A 300 6.02 -2.37 -9.08
CA LEU A 300 5.73 -2.97 -7.80
C LEU A 300 5.40 -1.99 -6.67
N ILE A 301 5.56 -0.66 -6.90
CA ILE A 301 5.35 0.34 -5.83
C ILE A 301 3.93 0.33 -5.26
N TYR A 302 2.92 0.07 -6.10
CA TYR A 302 1.53 -0.03 -5.67
C TYR A 302 1.06 -1.46 -5.36
N ILE A 303 1.93 -2.45 -5.53
CA ILE A 303 1.56 -3.86 -5.36
C ILE A 303 2.20 -4.45 -4.11
N GLU A 304 3.51 -4.32 -3.97
CA GLU A 304 4.28 -4.91 -2.87
C GLU A 304 4.62 -3.91 -1.77
N ALA A 305 5.01 -2.68 -2.16
CA ALA A 305 5.59 -1.72 -1.24
C ALA A 305 4.67 -1.36 -0.05
N PRO A 306 3.33 -1.33 -0.18
CA PRO A 306 2.44 -1.11 0.96
C PRO A 306 2.64 -2.09 2.12
N PHE A 307 3.06 -3.32 1.83
CA PHE A 307 3.38 -4.34 2.84
C PHE A 307 4.88 -4.56 3.03
N ARG A 308 5.73 -3.81 2.31
CA ARG A 308 7.19 -3.86 2.42
C ARG A 308 7.82 -2.47 2.64
N PRO A 309 7.35 -1.73 3.67
CA PRO A 309 7.92 -0.43 4.00
C PRO A 309 9.41 -0.50 4.39
N ASP A 310 9.88 -1.66 4.82
CA ASP A 310 11.30 -1.92 5.10
C ASP A 310 12.15 -1.77 3.83
N ILE A 311 11.66 -2.27 2.68
CA ILE A 311 12.35 -2.12 1.40
C ILE A 311 12.23 -0.68 0.89
N MET A 312 11.04 -0.05 1.00
CA MET A 312 10.87 1.36 0.64
C MET A 312 11.86 2.25 1.40
N LEU A 313 11.97 2.04 2.72
CA LEU A 313 12.91 2.77 3.56
C LEU A 313 14.36 2.51 3.12
N LYS A 314 14.72 1.26 2.82
CA LYS A 314 16.06 0.89 2.39
C LYS A 314 16.44 1.54 1.06
N ASP A 315 15.53 1.58 0.09
CA ASP A 315 15.73 2.29 -1.17
C ASP A 315 16.01 3.78 -0.94
N LEU A 316 15.17 4.44 -0.14
CA LEU A 316 15.35 5.86 0.19
C LEU A 316 16.65 6.11 0.96
N VAL A 317 17.03 5.22 1.88
CA VAL A 317 18.32 5.32 2.61
C VAL A 317 19.51 5.11 1.67
N SER A 318 19.40 4.24 0.66
CA SER A 318 20.47 4.08 -0.33
C SER A 318 20.74 5.36 -1.13
N ILE A 319 19.74 6.25 -1.21
CA ILE A 319 19.85 7.56 -1.86
C ILE A 319 20.38 8.63 -0.88
N SER A 320 19.87 8.65 0.36
CA SER A 320 20.20 9.68 1.34
C SER A 320 21.52 9.43 2.06
N ASN A 321 21.80 8.18 2.42
CA ASN A 321 22.94 7.73 3.24
C ASN A 321 23.45 6.37 2.72
N PRO A 322 24.06 6.31 1.52
CA PRO A 322 24.41 5.05 0.84
C PRO A 322 25.34 4.15 1.66
N ASP A 323 26.17 4.72 2.55
CA ASP A 323 27.08 3.95 3.41
C ASP A 323 26.36 3.09 4.46
N LEU A 324 25.04 3.27 4.65
CA LEU A 324 24.23 2.48 5.59
C LEU A 324 23.63 1.21 4.98
N VAL A 325 23.76 1.04 3.68
CA VAL A 325 23.31 -0.15 2.93
C VAL A 325 24.50 -0.88 2.33
N GLU A 326 24.28 -2.09 1.83
CA GLU A 326 25.32 -2.89 1.18
C GLU A 326 25.79 -2.18 -0.11
N LYS A 327 27.09 -2.28 -0.44
CA LYS A 327 27.69 -1.58 -1.60
C LYS A 327 27.10 -1.99 -2.94
N ASP A 328 26.59 -3.19 -3.05
CA ASP A 328 25.97 -3.77 -4.24
C ASP A 328 24.43 -3.72 -4.19
N TYR A 329 23.86 -2.95 -3.25
CA TYR A 329 22.41 -2.80 -3.13
C TYR A 329 21.82 -2.13 -4.36
N SER A 330 20.86 -2.80 -4.99
CA SER A 330 20.07 -2.26 -6.10
C SER A 330 18.67 -1.90 -5.62
N PRO A 331 18.23 -0.64 -5.70
CA PRO A 331 16.89 -0.23 -5.29
C PRO A 331 15.80 -0.98 -6.03
N ARG A 332 14.78 -1.43 -5.28
CA ARG A 332 13.66 -2.17 -5.84
C ARG A 332 12.59 -1.25 -6.43
N TYR A 333 12.28 -0.17 -5.74
CA TYR A 333 11.19 0.74 -6.09
C TYR A 333 11.69 2.09 -6.63
N TYR A 334 12.64 2.73 -5.95
CA TYR A 334 13.14 4.07 -6.30
C TYR A 334 14.39 3.97 -7.18
N LYS A 335 14.20 3.93 -8.49
CA LYS A 335 15.28 3.76 -9.48
C LYS A 335 15.66 5.10 -10.12
N PRO A 336 16.95 5.37 -10.40
CA PRO A 336 17.32 6.55 -11.17
C PRO A 336 16.64 6.52 -12.54
N ILE A 337 16.19 7.69 -13.03
CA ILE A 337 15.61 7.79 -14.37
C ILE A 337 16.70 7.80 -15.43
N SER A 338 16.35 7.38 -16.66
CA SER A 338 17.26 7.33 -17.80
C SER A 338 17.51 8.72 -18.40
N GLU A 339 18.52 8.85 -19.26
CA GLU A 339 18.87 10.09 -19.99
C GLU A 339 17.75 10.59 -20.94
#